data_e2ce2f87298d778e69a6ee2211d39f77
#
_entry.id   e2ce2f87298d778e69a6ee2211d39f77
#
_cell.length_a   1.000
_cell.length_b   1.000
_cell.length_c   1.000
_cell.angle_alpha   90.00
_cell.angle_beta   90.00
_cell.angle_gamma   90.00
#
_symmetry.space_group_name_H-M   'P 1'
#
loop_
_entity.id
_entity.type
_entity.pdbx_description
1 polymer ?
#
loop_
_entity_poly.entity_id
_entity_poly.type
_entity_poly.pdbx_seq_one_letter_code
_entity_poly.pdbx_strand_id
1 'polypeptide(L)'
;MIKTPILLVLLSFAFLLVSCKKATLLQDPLSAGWQGESVCELISDDDKLRVLKCTFAPGVGHERHYHAPHFGYTIAGSRFRIKDKSGTREVNVATGSSFNNEGVEWHEVLNIGDSTAVFLIIEAK
;
A
#
# COMPACT_ATOMS: atom_id res chain seq x y z
N MET A 1 21.52 -2.42 73.53
CA MET A 1 21.90 -2.70 72.12
C MET A 1 20.63 -2.88 71.32
N ILE A 2 20.24 -1.86 70.59
CA ILE A 2 19.01 -1.91 69.77
C ILE A 2 19.50 -2.18 68.33
N LYS A 3 19.16 -3.36 67.78
CA LYS A 3 19.43 -3.71 66.41
C LYS A 3 18.25 -3.24 65.53
N THR A 4 18.47 -2.20 64.75
CA THR A 4 17.55 -1.72 63.74
C THR A 4 17.65 -2.60 62.51
N PRO A 5 16.56 -3.20 61.97
CA PRO A 5 16.61 -3.84 60.68
C PRO A 5 16.51 -2.78 59.56
N ILE A 6 17.44 -2.83 58.69
CA ILE A 6 17.47 -2.01 57.46
C ILE A 6 16.37 -2.58 56.55
N LEU A 7 15.30 -1.80 56.39
CA LEU A 7 14.22 -2.09 55.45
C LEU A 7 14.72 -1.69 54.02
N LEU A 8 15.08 -2.71 53.25
CA LEU A 8 15.43 -2.53 51.84
C LEU A 8 14.15 -2.30 51.07
N VAL A 9 13.86 -1.04 50.76
CA VAL A 9 12.78 -0.68 49.83
C VAL A 9 13.29 -0.92 48.40
N LEU A 10 12.96 -2.07 47.84
CA LEU A 10 13.11 -2.36 46.44
C LEU A 10 12.07 -1.55 45.64
N LEU A 11 12.51 -0.38 45.14
CA LEU A 11 11.74 0.43 44.21
C LEU A 11 11.75 -0.26 42.86
N SER A 12 10.72 -1.07 42.57
CA SER A 12 10.48 -1.70 41.30
C SER A 12 10.08 -0.61 40.28
N PHE A 13 11.04 -0.16 39.51
CA PHE A 13 10.80 0.77 38.39
C PHE A 13 10.22 -0.05 37.24
N ALA A 14 8.89 -0.15 37.20
CA ALA A 14 8.18 -0.72 36.06
C ALA A 14 8.36 0.22 34.86
N PHE A 15 9.27 -0.12 33.97
CA PHE A 15 9.40 0.50 32.66
C PHE A 15 8.15 0.15 31.86
N LEU A 16 7.17 1.04 31.84
CA LEU A 16 6.07 1.03 30.89
C LEU A 16 6.66 1.34 29.52
N LEU A 17 6.96 0.29 28.75
CA LEU A 17 7.26 0.40 27.33
C LEU A 17 5.97 0.84 26.62
N VAL A 18 5.76 2.15 26.53
CA VAL A 18 4.77 2.73 25.64
C VAL A 18 5.26 2.48 24.23
N SER A 19 4.81 1.37 23.66
CA SER A 19 4.98 1.10 22.23
C SER A 19 4.12 2.09 21.47
N CYS A 20 4.69 3.24 21.11
CA CYS A 20 4.10 4.13 20.11
C CYS A 20 4.05 3.36 18.79
N LYS A 21 2.90 2.73 18.48
CA LYS A 21 2.60 2.33 17.10
C LYS A 21 2.55 3.61 16.30
N LYS A 22 3.64 3.92 15.57
CA LYS A 22 3.59 4.93 14.51
C LYS A 22 2.44 4.54 13.61
N ALA A 23 1.39 5.38 13.57
CA ALA A 23 0.37 5.26 12.54
C ALA A 23 1.11 5.43 11.20
N THR A 24 1.27 4.33 10.47
CA THR A 24 1.89 4.38 9.14
C THR A 24 0.90 5.11 8.25
N LEU A 25 1.26 6.33 7.84
CA LEU A 25 0.48 7.07 6.84
C LEU A 25 0.39 6.19 5.59
N LEU A 26 -0.82 6.06 5.03
CA LEU A 26 -1.02 5.37 3.78
C LEU A 26 -0.19 6.05 2.70
N GLN A 27 0.50 5.23 1.93
CA GLN A 27 1.38 5.70 0.88
C GLN A 27 0.60 6.08 -0.37
N ASP A 28 1.12 7.05 -1.11
CA ASP A 28 0.75 7.35 -2.48
C ASP A 28 1.20 6.21 -3.40
N PRO A 29 0.55 5.98 -4.56
CA PRO A 29 0.94 4.91 -5.49
C PRO A 29 2.39 4.96 -5.98
N LEU A 30 3.00 6.15 -6.09
CA LEU A 30 4.41 6.28 -6.45
C LEU A 30 5.35 5.89 -5.31
N SER A 31 4.93 6.16 -4.07
CA SER A 31 5.73 5.87 -2.86
C SER A 31 5.58 4.43 -2.41
N ALA A 32 4.42 3.83 -2.65
CA ALA A 32 4.22 2.42 -2.42
C ALA A 32 4.99 1.60 -3.45
N GLY A 33 5.57 0.51 -3.00
CA GLY A 33 6.34 -0.38 -3.84
C GLY A 33 5.94 -1.84 -3.63
N TRP A 34 6.84 -2.71 -3.95
CA TRP A 34 6.78 -4.13 -3.65
C TRP A 34 8.15 -4.64 -3.24
N GLN A 35 8.30 -5.08 -2.00
CA GLN A 35 9.56 -5.60 -1.47
C GLN A 35 10.76 -4.65 -1.68
N GLY A 36 10.54 -3.35 -1.54
CA GLY A 36 11.55 -2.31 -1.68
C GLY A 36 11.76 -1.77 -3.10
N GLU A 37 11.08 -2.33 -4.10
CA GLU A 37 11.17 -1.90 -5.49
C GLU A 37 9.95 -1.06 -5.90
N SER A 38 10.17 -0.06 -6.77
CA SER A 38 9.09 0.75 -7.33
C SER A 38 8.24 -0.06 -8.30
N VAL A 39 6.93 0.09 -8.22
CA VAL A 39 5.96 -0.56 -9.12
C VAL A 39 5.40 0.42 -10.15
N CYS A 40 5.19 1.67 -9.73
CA CYS A 40 4.68 2.73 -10.59
C CYS A 40 5.77 3.75 -10.91
N GLU A 41 5.72 4.29 -12.13
CA GLU A 41 6.54 5.40 -12.60
C GLU A 41 5.66 6.59 -13.00
N LEU A 42 6.16 7.81 -12.79
CA LEU A 42 5.50 9.04 -13.18
C LEU A 42 5.72 9.29 -14.68
N ILE A 43 4.65 9.32 -15.47
CA ILE A 43 4.70 9.58 -16.92
C ILE A 43 4.49 11.07 -17.21
N SER A 44 3.55 11.69 -16.50
CA SER A 44 3.25 13.11 -16.64
C SER A 44 2.67 13.67 -15.35
N ASP A 45 2.99 14.92 -15.06
CA ASP A 45 2.46 15.65 -13.90
C ASP A 45 2.37 17.14 -14.23
N ASP A 46 1.14 17.66 -14.31
CA ASP A 46 0.86 19.07 -14.56
C ASP A 46 -0.19 19.60 -13.58
N ASP A 47 -0.68 20.81 -13.82
CA ASP A 47 -1.66 21.46 -12.93
C ASP A 47 -3.04 20.78 -12.94
N LYS A 48 -3.34 19.95 -13.93
CA LYS A 48 -4.67 19.37 -14.15
C LYS A 48 -4.72 17.87 -13.87
N LEU A 49 -3.64 17.17 -14.18
CA LEU A 49 -3.63 15.71 -14.05
C LEU A 49 -2.22 15.16 -13.78
N ARG A 50 -2.23 13.96 -13.21
CA ARG A 50 -1.06 13.13 -13.00
C ARG A 50 -1.29 11.78 -13.71
N VAL A 51 -0.30 11.33 -14.46
CA VAL A 51 -0.35 10.04 -15.17
C VAL A 51 0.75 9.13 -14.65
N LEU A 52 0.35 7.98 -14.15
CA LEU A 52 1.24 6.92 -13.68
C LEU A 52 1.17 5.73 -14.62
N LYS A 53 2.29 5.05 -14.80
CA LYS A 53 2.35 3.72 -15.40
C LYS A 53 2.83 2.73 -14.37
N CYS A 54 2.02 1.71 -14.10
CA CYS A 54 2.31 0.69 -13.10
C CYS A 54 2.52 -0.66 -13.78
N THR A 55 3.62 -1.34 -13.46
CA THR A 55 4.03 -2.61 -14.10
C THR A 55 4.17 -3.70 -13.07
N PHE A 56 3.51 -4.84 -13.31
CA PHE A 56 3.44 -5.98 -12.40
C PHE A 56 3.86 -7.25 -13.13
N ALA A 57 5.10 -7.68 -12.97
CA ALA A 57 5.49 -9.03 -13.38
C ALA A 57 4.72 -10.08 -12.56
N PRO A 58 4.65 -11.35 -13.00
CA PRO A 58 4.09 -12.43 -12.20
C PRO A 58 4.69 -12.47 -10.78
N GLY A 59 3.84 -12.52 -9.77
CA GLY A 59 4.25 -12.50 -8.36
C GLY A 59 4.59 -11.12 -7.79
N VAL A 60 4.57 -10.06 -8.59
CA VAL A 60 4.77 -8.68 -8.14
C VAL A 60 3.44 -8.11 -7.69
N GLY A 61 3.44 -7.46 -6.53
CA GLY A 61 2.29 -6.76 -5.98
C GLY A 61 2.53 -5.26 -5.88
N HIS A 62 1.64 -4.62 -5.17
CA HIS A 62 1.74 -3.24 -4.75
C HIS A 62 1.30 -3.19 -3.29
N GLU A 63 2.17 -2.74 -2.42
CA GLU A 63 1.89 -2.66 -0.99
C GLU A 63 0.73 -1.72 -0.74
N ARG A 64 0.18 -1.76 0.46
CA ARG A 64 -0.99 -0.97 0.84
C ARG A 64 -0.80 0.51 0.54
N HIS A 65 -1.68 1.07 -0.26
CA HIS A 65 -1.69 2.46 -0.69
C HIS A 65 -3.11 2.94 -0.97
N TYR A 66 -3.29 4.26 -1.08
CA TYR A 66 -4.55 4.87 -1.49
C TYR A 66 -4.48 5.33 -2.95
N HIS A 67 -5.63 5.64 -3.54
CA HIS A 67 -5.73 6.38 -4.79
C HIS A 67 -6.70 7.55 -4.67
N ALA A 68 -6.34 8.68 -5.25
CA ALA A 68 -7.29 9.73 -5.60
C ALA A 68 -8.29 9.22 -6.66
N PRO A 69 -9.40 9.94 -6.93
CA PRO A 69 -10.26 9.63 -8.07
C PRO A 69 -9.46 9.51 -9.36
N HIS A 70 -9.69 8.45 -10.14
CA HIS A 70 -8.86 8.18 -11.31
C HIS A 70 -9.58 7.38 -12.38
N PHE A 71 -9.09 7.52 -13.61
CA PHE A 71 -9.36 6.62 -14.71
C PHE A 71 -8.17 5.67 -14.87
N GLY A 72 -8.45 4.39 -15.02
CA GLY A 72 -7.43 3.37 -15.29
C GLY A 72 -7.63 2.72 -16.65
N TYR A 73 -6.52 2.47 -17.36
CA TYR A 73 -6.51 1.74 -18.62
C TYR A 73 -5.50 0.59 -18.56
N THR A 74 -5.93 -0.59 -18.97
CA THR A 74 -5.12 -1.81 -18.95
C THR A 74 -4.41 -2.00 -20.28
N ILE A 75 -3.12 -1.64 -20.33
CA ILE A 75 -2.29 -1.88 -21.53
C ILE A 75 -2.04 -3.37 -21.71
N ALA A 76 -1.74 -4.08 -20.64
CA ALA A 76 -1.60 -5.53 -20.60
C ALA A 76 -2.23 -6.07 -19.34
N GLY A 77 -3.09 -7.06 -19.47
CA GLY A 77 -3.85 -7.63 -18.38
C GLY A 77 -3.21 -8.86 -17.76
N SER A 78 -3.70 -9.25 -16.60
CA SER A 78 -3.35 -10.48 -15.90
C SER A 78 -4.43 -10.81 -14.86
N ARG A 79 -4.19 -11.81 -14.01
CA ARG A 79 -5.05 -12.15 -12.88
C ARG A 79 -4.48 -11.53 -11.61
N PHE A 80 -5.35 -10.86 -10.85
CA PHE A 80 -4.98 -10.18 -9.62
C PHE A 80 -5.73 -10.68 -8.42
N ARG A 81 -5.05 -10.70 -7.28
CA ARG A 81 -5.65 -10.72 -5.95
C ARG A 81 -5.65 -9.31 -5.40
N ILE A 82 -6.83 -8.82 -5.03
CA ILE A 82 -7.05 -7.48 -4.49
C ILE A 82 -7.57 -7.62 -3.07
N LYS A 83 -6.95 -6.89 -2.15
CA LYS A 83 -7.37 -6.78 -0.76
C LYS A 83 -7.65 -5.33 -0.44
N ASP A 84 -8.81 -5.06 0.10
CA ASP A 84 -9.27 -3.76 0.55
C ASP A 84 -10.16 -3.89 1.80
N LYS A 85 -10.82 -2.81 2.21
CA LYS A 85 -11.72 -2.80 3.38
C LYS A 85 -12.90 -3.77 3.24
N SER A 86 -13.28 -4.16 2.03
CA SER A 86 -14.38 -5.11 1.77
C SER A 86 -13.94 -6.56 1.88
N GLY A 87 -12.64 -6.83 1.94
CA GLY A 87 -12.06 -8.17 1.99
C GLY A 87 -11.10 -8.45 0.85
N THR A 88 -10.94 -9.71 0.53
CA THR A 88 -10.02 -10.19 -0.51
C THR A 88 -10.80 -10.85 -1.63
N ARG A 89 -10.47 -10.51 -2.88
CA ARG A 89 -11.04 -11.09 -4.09
C ARG A 89 -9.98 -11.32 -5.16
N GLU A 90 -10.29 -12.20 -6.10
CA GLU A 90 -9.48 -12.43 -7.29
C GLU A 90 -10.26 -12.00 -8.53
N VAL A 91 -9.57 -11.32 -9.45
CA VAL A 91 -10.16 -10.77 -10.67
C VAL A 91 -9.26 -11.06 -11.86
N ASN A 92 -9.85 -11.36 -13.01
CA ASN A 92 -9.17 -11.36 -14.29
C ASN A 92 -9.32 -9.98 -14.92
N VAL A 93 -8.21 -9.32 -15.19
CA VAL A 93 -8.20 -7.99 -15.82
C VAL A 93 -7.77 -8.15 -17.27
N ALA A 94 -8.69 -7.86 -18.18
CA ALA A 94 -8.44 -8.03 -19.61
C ALA A 94 -7.60 -6.87 -20.18
N THR A 95 -6.68 -7.19 -21.09
CA THR A 95 -5.98 -6.18 -21.92
C THR A 95 -7.00 -5.33 -22.66
N GLY A 96 -6.80 -4.01 -22.68
CA GLY A 96 -7.71 -3.05 -23.30
C GLY A 96 -8.93 -2.67 -22.47
N SER A 97 -9.09 -3.24 -21.28
CA SER A 97 -10.14 -2.83 -20.34
C SER A 97 -9.84 -1.48 -19.70
N SER A 98 -10.88 -0.78 -19.28
CA SER A 98 -10.77 0.47 -18.55
C SER A 98 -11.71 0.50 -17.36
N PHE A 99 -11.42 1.36 -16.40
CA PHE A 99 -12.23 1.54 -15.22
C PHE A 99 -12.16 2.98 -14.71
N ASN A 100 -13.25 3.45 -14.10
CA ASN A 100 -13.28 4.67 -13.32
C ASN A 100 -13.42 4.33 -11.85
N ASN A 101 -12.76 5.10 -11.00
CA ASN A 101 -12.84 4.95 -9.56
C ASN A 101 -12.91 6.33 -8.89
N GLU A 102 -13.87 6.52 -7.98
CA GLU A 102 -14.07 7.77 -7.22
C GLU A 102 -13.04 7.96 -6.09
N GLY A 103 -12.06 7.09 -6.01
CA GLY A 103 -11.03 7.03 -5.01
C GLY A 103 -11.01 5.69 -4.28
N VAL A 104 -9.84 5.30 -3.85
CA VAL A 104 -9.62 4.08 -3.06
C VAL A 104 -9.02 4.48 -1.74
N GLU A 105 -9.72 4.21 -0.64
CA GLU A 105 -9.19 4.52 0.69
C GLU A 105 -7.87 3.80 0.93
N TRP A 106 -7.85 2.51 0.61
CA TRP A 106 -6.64 1.71 0.53
C TRP A 106 -6.90 0.38 -0.17
N HIS A 107 -5.91 -0.11 -0.85
CA HIS A 107 -5.85 -1.48 -1.30
C HIS A 107 -4.41 -2.01 -1.33
N GLU A 108 -4.30 -3.32 -1.42
CA GLU A 108 -3.10 -4.08 -1.75
C GLU A 108 -3.45 -4.93 -2.96
N VAL A 109 -2.56 -5.03 -3.93
CA VAL A 109 -2.77 -5.86 -5.10
C VAL A 109 -1.59 -6.79 -5.32
N LEU A 110 -1.84 -7.95 -5.91
CA LEU A 110 -0.81 -8.93 -6.25
C LEU A 110 -1.15 -9.54 -7.60
N ASN A 111 -0.22 -9.49 -8.54
CA ASN A 111 -0.35 -10.25 -9.78
C ASN A 111 -0.14 -11.75 -9.50
N ILE A 112 -1.23 -12.50 -9.54
CA ILE A 112 -1.25 -13.97 -9.34
C ILE A 112 -1.36 -14.74 -10.66
N GLY A 113 -1.32 -14.02 -11.80
CA GLY A 113 -1.29 -14.61 -13.13
C GLY A 113 0.13 -14.91 -13.60
N ASP A 114 0.23 -15.36 -14.82
CA ASP A 114 1.47 -15.78 -15.50
C ASP A 114 1.99 -14.76 -16.52
N SER A 115 1.30 -13.65 -16.70
CA SER A 115 1.67 -12.56 -17.61
C SER A 115 1.99 -11.27 -16.85
N THR A 116 2.87 -10.44 -17.42
CA THR A 116 3.14 -9.09 -16.91
C THR A 116 1.96 -8.18 -17.22
N ALA A 117 1.40 -7.56 -16.18
CA ALA A 117 0.36 -6.56 -16.32
C ALA A 117 0.93 -5.14 -16.34
N VAL A 118 0.31 -4.27 -17.14
CA VAL A 118 0.68 -2.85 -17.26
C VAL A 118 -0.58 -2.01 -17.27
N PHE A 119 -0.61 -1.00 -16.40
CA PHE A 119 -1.72 -0.06 -16.28
C PHE A 119 -1.26 1.37 -16.46
N LEU A 120 -2.10 2.20 -17.08
CA LEU A 120 -2.05 3.65 -16.95
C LEU A 120 -3.11 4.06 -15.93
N ILE A 121 -2.70 4.89 -14.99
CA ILE A 121 -3.57 5.50 -13.99
C ILE A 121 -3.54 7.00 -14.19
N ILE A 122 -4.69 7.60 -14.46
CA ILE A 122 -4.84 9.03 -14.74
C ILE A 122 -5.66 9.64 -13.63
N GLU A 123 -5.01 10.45 -12.81
CA GLU A 123 -5.61 11.12 -11.64
C GLU A 123 -5.82 12.60 -11.96
N ALA A 124 -7.04 13.09 -11.76
CA ALA A 124 -7.34 14.52 -11.82
C ALA A 124 -6.83 15.23 -10.55
N LYS A 125 -6.36 16.47 -10.69
CA LYS A 125 -5.95 17.34 -9.59
C LYS A 125 -7.00 18.38 -9.24
#